data_98d3efe64edfaaf599c241695bef053f
#
_entry.id   98d3efe64edfaaf599c241695bef053f
#
_cell.length_a   1.000
_cell.length_b   1.000
_cell.length_c   1.000
_cell.angle_alpha   90.00
_cell.angle_beta   90.00
_cell.angle_gamma   90.00
#
_symmetry.space_group_name_H-M   'P 1'
#
loop_
_entity.id
_entity.type
_entity.pdbx_description
1 polymer ?
#
loop_
_entity_poly.entity_id
_entity_poly.type
_entity_poly.pdbx_seq_one_letter_code
_entity_poly.pdbx_strand_id
1 'polypeptide(L)'
;MKRLILLLFILSSYGYSAGENDCGSLEKCDTYSSDVHDLYSLQRGLGIYMNYCASCHSLKLLRWNRLQKDLVIPENIVTEELIRTPDTKIADHMLSLIHI
;
A
#
# COMPACT_ATOMS: atom_id res chain seq x y z
N MET A 1 -15.23 -42.70 2.08
CA MET A 1 -14.17 -41.76 2.47
C MET A 1 -13.86 -40.71 1.40
N LYS A 2 -13.60 -41.06 0.13
CA LYS A 2 -13.31 -40.08 -0.93
C LYS A 2 -14.40 -39.01 -1.14
N ARG A 3 -15.68 -39.36 -1.04
CA ARG A 3 -16.81 -38.40 -1.20
C ARG A 3 -16.93 -37.41 -0.04
N LEU A 4 -16.52 -37.81 1.17
CA LEU A 4 -16.53 -36.95 2.35
C LEU A 4 -15.42 -35.88 2.28
N ILE A 5 -14.26 -36.25 1.75
CA ILE A 5 -13.13 -35.32 1.54
C ILE A 5 -13.47 -34.28 0.48
N LEU A 6 -14.19 -34.66 -0.56
CA LEU A 6 -14.63 -33.76 -1.62
C LEU A 6 -15.67 -32.73 -1.12
N LEU A 7 -16.56 -33.14 -0.22
CA LEU A 7 -17.52 -32.25 0.45
C LEU A 7 -16.82 -31.24 1.39
N LEU A 8 -15.79 -31.67 2.10
CA LEU A 8 -14.99 -30.78 2.95
C LEU A 8 -14.24 -29.71 2.13
N PHE A 9 -13.74 -30.06 0.95
CA PHE A 9 -13.09 -29.08 0.04
C PHE A 9 -14.06 -28.06 -0.55
N ILE A 10 -15.31 -28.42 -0.78
CA ILE A 10 -16.35 -27.50 -1.30
C ILE A 10 -16.81 -26.52 -0.20
N LEU A 11 -16.85 -26.95 1.05
CA LEU A 11 -17.24 -26.06 2.17
C LEU A 11 -16.16 -25.03 2.54
N SER A 12 -14.89 -25.29 2.23
CA SER A 12 -13.78 -24.34 2.54
C SER A 12 -13.69 -23.17 1.58
N SER A 13 -14.44 -23.14 0.47
CA SER A 13 -14.39 -22.07 -0.53
C SER A 13 -15.33 -20.89 -0.25
N TYR A 14 -16.11 -20.90 0.83
CA TYR A 14 -16.84 -19.72 1.28
C TYR A 14 -15.90 -18.79 2.06
N GLY A 15 -14.93 -18.19 1.35
CA GLY A 15 -14.15 -17.07 1.88
C GLY A 15 -15.09 -15.88 2.06
N TYR A 16 -15.35 -15.50 3.29
CA TYR A 16 -15.98 -14.21 3.58
C TYR A 16 -15.05 -13.11 3.08
N SER A 17 -15.46 -12.45 2.01
CA SER A 17 -14.87 -11.16 1.63
C SER A 17 -15.27 -10.16 2.69
N ALA A 18 -14.34 -9.78 3.54
CA ALA A 18 -14.50 -8.63 4.43
C ALA A 18 -14.41 -7.36 3.57
N GLY A 19 -15.56 -6.90 3.07
CA GLY A 19 -15.60 -5.80 2.12
C GLY A 19 -16.94 -5.13 2.01
N GLU A 20 -17.57 -4.83 3.13
CA GLU A 20 -18.63 -3.84 3.14
C GLU A 20 -18.23 -2.79 4.17
N ASN A 21 -18.15 -1.52 3.72
CA ASN A 21 -17.84 -0.37 4.56
C ASN A 21 -18.97 -0.17 5.55
N ASP A 22 -19.01 -1.01 6.58
CA ASP A 22 -19.89 -0.82 7.71
C ASP A 22 -19.21 0.14 8.68
N CYS A 23 -19.72 1.36 8.70
CA CYS A 23 -19.25 2.41 9.61
C CYS A 23 -19.77 2.21 11.03
N GLY A 24 -20.28 1.03 11.35
CA GLY A 24 -20.84 0.71 12.67
C GLY A 24 -22.00 1.62 13.05
N SER A 25 -21.90 2.31 14.19
CA SER A 25 -22.96 3.15 14.72
C SER A 25 -22.92 4.62 14.26
N LEU A 26 -22.11 4.96 13.25
CA LEU A 26 -22.02 6.34 12.75
C LEU A 26 -23.22 6.66 11.85
N GLU A 27 -23.89 7.79 12.13
CA GLU A 27 -25.07 8.26 11.36
C GLU A 27 -24.72 8.66 9.92
N LYS A 28 -23.51 9.13 9.69
CA LYS A 28 -22.96 9.46 8.37
C LYS A 28 -21.58 8.90 8.24
N CYS A 29 -21.38 8.15 7.19
CA CYS A 29 -20.12 7.61 6.81
C CYS A 29 -19.78 8.04 5.40
N ASP A 30 -18.67 8.73 5.24
CA ASP A 30 -18.16 9.09 3.93
C ASP A 30 -17.57 7.82 3.29
N THR A 31 -18.22 7.37 2.22
CA THR A 31 -17.68 6.28 1.41
C THR A 31 -16.56 6.81 0.52
N TYR A 32 -15.33 6.40 0.83
CA TYR A 32 -14.20 6.69 -0.04
C TYR A 32 -14.09 5.62 -1.12
N SER A 33 -14.33 6.02 -2.36
CA SER A 33 -14.04 5.17 -3.53
C SER A 33 -12.62 5.44 -4.02
N SER A 34 -11.68 4.57 -3.64
CA SER A 34 -10.31 4.67 -4.13
C SER A 34 -10.20 3.99 -5.50
N ASP A 35 -9.72 4.73 -6.50
CA ASP A 35 -9.29 4.14 -7.76
C ASP A 35 -7.78 3.89 -7.71
N VAL A 36 -7.41 2.63 -7.55
CA VAL A 36 -6.00 2.19 -7.51
C VAL A 36 -5.32 2.24 -8.88
N HIS A 37 -6.05 2.58 -9.93
CA HIS A 37 -5.54 2.74 -11.29
C HIS A 37 -5.41 4.21 -11.70
N ASP A 38 -5.92 5.15 -10.90
CA ASP A 38 -5.69 6.59 -11.13
C ASP A 38 -4.26 6.97 -10.72
N LEU A 39 -3.34 6.84 -11.68
CA LEU A 39 -1.92 7.11 -11.50
C LEU A 39 -1.64 8.53 -10.97
N TYR A 40 -2.38 9.53 -11.46
CA TYR A 40 -2.18 10.92 -11.02
C TYR A 40 -2.58 11.11 -9.55
N SER A 41 -3.66 10.47 -9.13
CA SER A 41 -4.09 10.50 -7.73
C SER A 41 -3.07 9.80 -6.83
N LEU A 42 -2.55 8.66 -7.26
CA LEU A 42 -1.53 7.90 -6.51
C LEU A 42 -0.21 8.69 -6.41
N GLN A 43 0.24 9.35 -7.48
CA GLN A 43 1.43 10.19 -7.45
C GLN A 43 1.25 11.40 -6.53
N ARG A 44 0.08 12.06 -6.55
CA ARG A 44 -0.24 13.14 -5.59
C ARG A 44 -0.23 12.63 -4.15
N GLY A 45 -0.80 11.44 -3.92
CA GLY A 45 -0.78 10.77 -2.62
C GLY A 45 0.64 10.49 -2.13
N LEU A 46 1.52 10.00 -3.00
CA LEU A 46 2.95 9.84 -2.68
C LEU A 46 3.58 11.18 -2.30
N GLY A 47 3.29 12.26 -3.07
CA GLY A 47 3.79 13.60 -2.76
C GLY A 47 3.37 14.08 -1.36
N ILE A 48 2.11 13.86 -0.99
CA ILE A 48 1.60 14.18 0.35
C ILE A 48 2.32 13.33 1.40
N TYR A 49 2.44 12.01 1.18
CA TYR A 49 3.14 11.13 2.10
C TYR A 49 4.58 11.56 2.33
N MET A 50 5.34 11.84 1.26
CA MET A 50 6.75 12.24 1.35
C MET A 50 6.96 13.57 2.06
N ASN A 51 6.03 14.52 1.92
CA ASN A 51 6.18 15.84 2.51
C ASN A 51 5.67 15.94 3.96
N TYR A 52 4.68 15.14 4.34
CA TYR A 52 4.01 15.30 5.65
C TYR A 52 4.10 14.07 6.54
N CYS A 53 4.23 12.85 5.99
CA CYS A 53 4.11 11.62 6.76
C CYS A 53 5.42 10.83 6.88
N ALA A 54 6.25 10.83 5.82
CA ALA A 54 7.42 9.96 5.72
C ALA A 54 8.50 10.22 6.77
N SER A 55 8.56 11.43 7.34
CA SER A 55 9.49 11.74 8.42
C SER A 55 9.24 10.89 9.67
N CYS A 56 7.98 10.57 9.95
CA CYS A 56 7.55 9.82 11.13
C CYS A 56 7.05 8.41 10.81
N HIS A 57 6.40 8.22 9.66
CA HIS A 57 5.76 6.95 9.29
C HIS A 57 6.54 6.19 8.23
N SER A 58 6.99 5.00 8.56
CA SER A 58 7.65 4.08 7.63
C SER A 58 6.65 3.26 6.83
N LEU A 59 6.95 3.01 5.55
CA LEU A 59 6.28 1.99 4.74
C LEU A 59 7.18 0.74 4.69
N LYS A 60 7.29 0.03 5.81
CA LYS A 60 8.23 -1.09 6.01
C LYS A 60 8.07 -2.24 5.03
N LEU A 61 6.90 -2.40 4.42
CA LEU A 61 6.63 -3.46 3.45
C LEU A 61 6.80 -2.98 2.00
N LEU A 62 7.04 -1.68 1.78
CA LEU A 62 7.25 -1.09 0.48
C LEU A 62 8.73 -0.79 0.27
N ARG A 63 9.25 -1.12 -0.91
CA ARG A 63 10.61 -0.77 -1.33
C ARG A 63 10.59 0.40 -2.29
N TRP A 64 11.65 1.20 -2.30
CA TRP A 64 11.77 2.36 -3.19
C TRP A 64 11.63 2.01 -4.68
N ASN A 65 12.16 0.87 -5.12
CA ASN A 65 12.04 0.42 -6.51
C ASN A 65 10.60 0.15 -6.97
N ARG A 66 9.66 -0.03 -6.03
CA ARG A 66 8.25 -0.20 -6.38
C ARG A 66 7.62 1.07 -6.93
N LEU A 67 8.15 2.25 -6.55
CA LEU A 67 7.65 3.53 -7.06
C LEU A 67 7.83 3.65 -8.58
N GLN A 68 8.90 3.06 -9.13
CA GLN A 68 9.11 3.03 -10.58
C GLN A 68 8.04 2.19 -11.27
N LYS A 69 7.78 1.01 -10.73
CA LYS A 69 6.89 0.04 -11.35
C LYS A 69 5.42 0.42 -11.17
N ASP A 70 5.04 0.80 -9.95
CA ASP A 70 3.64 0.99 -9.57
C ASP A 70 3.15 2.42 -9.86
N LEU A 71 4.03 3.41 -9.78
CA LEU A 71 3.71 4.83 -9.99
C LEU A 71 4.38 5.44 -11.23
N VAL A 72 5.11 4.65 -12.00
CA VAL A 72 5.81 5.08 -13.22
C VAL A 72 6.73 6.29 -12.97
N ILE A 73 7.40 6.31 -11.80
CA ILE A 73 8.33 7.38 -11.45
C ILE A 73 9.73 6.99 -11.93
N PRO A 74 10.43 7.84 -12.70
CA PRO A 74 11.80 7.55 -13.17
C PRO A 74 12.76 7.26 -12.01
N GLU A 75 13.72 6.34 -12.24
CA GLU A 75 14.68 5.93 -11.21
C GLU A 75 15.50 7.08 -10.63
N ASN A 76 15.97 7.97 -11.51
CA ASN A 76 16.72 9.14 -11.08
C ASN A 76 15.93 10.05 -10.14
N ILE A 77 14.63 10.21 -10.34
CA ILE A 77 13.76 10.97 -9.43
C ILE A 77 13.65 10.26 -8.08
N VAL A 78 13.49 8.92 -8.10
CA VAL A 78 13.43 8.16 -6.84
C VAL A 78 14.73 8.28 -6.06
N THR A 79 15.88 8.12 -6.71
CA THR A 79 17.19 8.10 -6.07
C THR A 79 17.69 9.48 -5.63
N GLU A 80 17.43 10.51 -6.42
CA GLU A 80 17.98 11.84 -6.18
C GLU A 80 17.05 12.73 -5.36
N GLU A 81 15.73 12.58 -5.53
CA GLU A 81 14.75 13.49 -4.94
C GLU A 81 13.95 12.88 -3.78
N LEU A 82 13.64 11.57 -3.86
CA LEU A 82 12.77 10.94 -2.87
C LEU A 82 13.53 10.25 -1.75
N ILE A 83 14.66 9.61 -2.04
CA ILE A 83 15.52 8.97 -1.03
C ILE A 83 16.33 10.07 -0.35
N ARG A 84 15.94 10.43 0.89
CA ARG A 84 16.58 11.49 1.68
C ARG A 84 17.54 10.97 2.75
N THR A 85 17.63 9.65 2.89
CA THR A 85 18.46 8.99 3.90
C THR A 85 19.79 8.61 3.29
N PRO A 86 20.93 8.99 3.91
CA PRO A 86 22.26 8.57 3.46
C PRO A 86 22.35 7.04 3.36
N ASP A 87 23.12 6.55 2.39
CA ASP A 87 23.42 5.12 2.18
C ASP A 87 22.19 4.23 1.85
N THR A 88 21.01 4.81 1.70
CA THR A 88 19.81 4.07 1.31
C THR A 88 19.83 3.78 -0.19
N LYS A 89 19.64 2.52 -0.53
CA LYS A 89 19.58 2.03 -1.92
C LYS A 89 18.14 1.91 -2.39
N ILE A 90 17.95 1.96 -3.70
CA ILE A 90 16.63 1.83 -4.32
C ILE A 90 15.94 0.48 -4.04
N ALA A 91 16.71 -0.55 -3.69
CA ALA A 91 16.18 -1.85 -3.28
C ALA A 91 15.75 -1.93 -1.82
N ASP A 92 16.07 -0.91 -1.01
CA ASP A 92 15.76 -0.88 0.41
C ASP A 92 14.30 -0.52 0.67
N HIS A 93 13.84 -0.80 1.90
CA HIS A 93 12.50 -0.44 2.33
C HIS A 93 12.39 1.06 2.63
N MET A 94 11.18 1.60 2.47
CA MET A 94 10.88 2.99 2.78
C MET A 94 10.73 3.19 4.30
N LEU A 95 11.84 3.45 4.96
CA LEU A 95 11.88 3.70 6.40
C LEU A 95 11.78 5.20 6.69
N SER A 96 11.14 5.55 7.81
CA SER A 96 11.09 6.92 8.30
C SER A 96 12.42 7.35 8.92
N LEU A 97 12.65 8.65 9.01
CA LEU A 97 13.88 9.21 9.58
C LEU A 97 14.05 8.90 11.08
N ILE A 98 12.95 8.71 11.81
CA ILE A 98 13.01 8.43 13.26
C ILE A 98 13.24 6.95 13.59
N HIS A 99 13.27 6.05 12.60
CA HIS A 99 13.47 4.60 12.79
C HIS A 99 14.78 4.10 12.16
N ILE A 100 15.68 5.00 11.89
CA ILE A 100 17.02 4.68 11.40
C ILE A 100 17.94 4.39 12.57
#